data_8064d9f830fe5fc33f30eefc0e771ee6
#
_entry.id   8064d9f830fe5fc33f30eefc0e771ee6
#
_cell.length_a   1.000
_cell.length_b   1.000
_cell.length_c   1.000
_cell.angle_alpha   90.00
_cell.angle_beta   90.00
_cell.angle_gamma   90.00
#
_symmetry.space_group_name_H-M   'P 1'
#
loop_
_entity.id
_entity.type
_entity.pdbx_description
1 polymer ?
#
loop_
_entity_poly.entity_id
_entity_poly.type
_entity_poly.pdbx_seq_one_letter_code
_entity_poly.pdbx_strand_id
1 'polypeptide(L)'
;MSFSSHWLSLREPADRRARSPELLAQVVSAIDRGSIDRIVDLGAGTGSMFRFLAPFISPEVPWSFYDSVAYPGAGDAFDRPGGHEQTRISWNRIDLAHETVAYAPRTKVCASAFLDLVYENWLERFATNLSASGAMLYSTLSVDGRHELDPTHADDEAVLASFRAHQTRIDKGFGVPLGPLAHRHLADLLKDKGYEVQEADSDWHLSGAEILTSFIGGIAEAALVFANPKD
;
A
#
# COMPACT_ATOMS: atom_id res chain seq x y z
N MET A 1 11.92 3.20 -8.31
CA MET A 1 12.71 2.89 -7.08
C MET A 1 12.06 1.66 -6.44
N SER A 2 12.81 0.64 -6.05
CA SER A 2 12.25 -0.53 -5.37
C SER A 2 12.70 -0.54 -3.92
N PHE A 3 11.81 -0.87 -3.01
CA PHE A 3 12.17 -1.09 -1.60
C PHE A 3 12.89 -2.43 -1.46
N SER A 4 13.85 -2.51 -0.54
CA SER A 4 14.55 -3.78 -0.30
C SER A 4 13.60 -4.82 0.32
N SER A 5 13.81 -6.10 -0.02
CA SER A 5 13.03 -7.19 0.59
C SER A 5 13.23 -7.27 2.11
N HIS A 6 14.42 -6.91 2.59
CA HIS A 6 14.71 -6.81 4.02
C HIS A 6 13.81 -5.76 4.71
N TRP A 7 13.71 -4.55 4.16
CA TRP A 7 12.82 -3.51 4.69
C TRP A 7 11.36 -3.95 4.69
N LEU A 8 10.89 -4.56 3.59
CA LEU A 8 9.51 -5.04 3.48
C LEU A 8 9.21 -6.13 4.53
N SER A 9 10.15 -7.02 4.79
CA SER A 9 10.00 -8.05 5.84
C SER A 9 10.03 -7.45 7.25
N LEU A 10 10.91 -6.48 7.48
CA LEU A 10 11.08 -5.83 8.78
C LEU A 10 9.82 -5.04 9.20
N ARG A 11 9.17 -4.38 8.24
CA ARG A 11 7.97 -3.58 8.52
C ARG A 11 6.68 -4.40 8.64
N GLU A 12 6.61 -5.58 8.03
CA GLU A 12 5.37 -6.38 7.92
C GLU A 12 4.64 -6.63 9.25
N PRO A 13 5.32 -6.91 10.39
CA PRO A 13 4.64 -7.02 11.68
C PRO A 13 3.99 -5.71 12.15
N ALA A 14 4.58 -4.55 11.86
CA ALA A 14 4.01 -3.24 12.17
C ALA A 14 2.81 -2.95 11.25
N ASP A 15 2.94 -3.21 9.95
CA ASP A 15 1.86 -3.12 8.98
C ASP A 15 0.63 -3.93 9.41
N ARG A 16 0.85 -5.17 9.86
CA ARG A 16 -0.22 -6.06 10.32
C ARG A 16 -0.98 -5.49 11.51
N ARG A 17 -0.27 -4.91 12.48
CA ARG A 17 -0.89 -4.32 13.68
C ARG A 17 -1.65 -3.03 13.40
N ALA A 18 -1.19 -2.27 12.42
CA ALA A 18 -1.75 -0.97 12.07
C ALA A 18 -3.06 -1.05 11.27
N ARG A 19 -3.31 -2.17 10.56
CA ARG A 19 -4.53 -2.30 9.75
C ARG A 19 -5.78 -2.40 10.62
N SER A 20 -6.83 -1.62 10.27
CA SER A 20 -8.10 -1.59 11.00
C SER A 20 -8.82 -2.94 10.99
N PRO A 21 -9.16 -3.48 12.18
CA PRO A 21 -9.96 -4.70 12.30
C PRO A 21 -11.37 -4.55 11.73
N GLU A 22 -11.97 -3.37 11.85
CA GLU A 22 -13.33 -3.07 11.37
C GLU A 22 -13.38 -3.13 9.84
N LEU A 23 -12.41 -2.51 9.16
CA LEU A 23 -12.34 -2.57 7.71
C LEU A 23 -11.97 -3.98 7.21
N LEU A 24 -11.11 -4.70 7.93
CA LEU A 24 -10.83 -6.10 7.64
C LEU A 24 -12.10 -6.95 7.69
N ALA A 25 -12.92 -6.82 8.75
CA ALA A 25 -14.16 -7.57 8.91
C ALA A 25 -15.14 -7.32 7.76
N GLN A 26 -15.21 -6.10 7.25
CA GLN A 26 -16.05 -5.76 6.09
C GLN A 26 -15.55 -6.42 4.80
N VAL A 27 -14.24 -6.42 4.58
CA VAL A 27 -13.63 -7.10 3.43
C VAL A 27 -13.93 -8.59 3.46
N VAL A 28 -13.69 -9.25 4.58
CA VAL A 28 -13.96 -10.68 4.79
C VAL A 28 -15.44 -10.96 4.55
N SER A 29 -16.34 -10.19 5.16
CA SER A 29 -17.79 -10.34 4.97
C SER A 29 -18.23 -10.19 3.50
N ALA A 30 -17.62 -9.30 2.73
CA ALA A 30 -17.93 -9.15 1.31
C ALA A 30 -17.51 -10.39 0.50
N ILE A 31 -16.38 -11.00 0.85
CA ILE A 31 -15.87 -12.23 0.23
C ILE A 31 -16.80 -13.40 0.59
N ASP A 32 -17.13 -13.60 1.87
CA ASP A 32 -17.96 -14.71 2.37
C ASP A 32 -19.38 -14.69 1.78
N ARG A 33 -19.95 -13.50 1.55
CA ARG A 33 -21.24 -13.37 0.87
C ARG A 33 -21.19 -13.65 -0.63
N GLY A 34 -20.01 -14.01 -1.16
CA GLY A 34 -19.82 -14.27 -2.58
C GLY A 34 -19.92 -13.00 -3.46
N SER A 35 -19.79 -11.82 -2.87
CA SER A 35 -19.71 -10.56 -3.63
C SER A 35 -18.36 -10.40 -4.32
N ILE A 36 -17.34 -11.12 -3.85
CA ILE A 36 -15.97 -11.12 -4.35
C ILE A 36 -15.58 -12.56 -4.66
N ASP A 37 -15.02 -12.80 -5.85
CA ASP A 37 -14.54 -14.11 -6.28
C ASP A 37 -13.06 -14.13 -6.71
N ARG A 38 -12.39 -12.99 -6.66
CA ARG A 38 -10.95 -12.85 -6.96
C ARG A 38 -10.36 -11.63 -6.30
N ILE A 39 -9.07 -11.66 -6.03
CA ILE A 39 -8.31 -10.55 -5.46
C ILE A 39 -7.17 -10.16 -6.40
N VAL A 40 -7.01 -8.85 -6.59
CA VAL A 40 -5.90 -8.22 -7.29
C VAL A 40 -5.13 -7.40 -6.26
N ASP A 41 -3.81 -7.55 -6.20
CA ASP A 41 -2.92 -6.78 -5.32
C ASP A 41 -1.97 -5.93 -6.17
N LEU A 42 -2.09 -4.62 -6.07
CA LEU A 42 -1.29 -3.63 -6.80
C LEU A 42 -0.11 -3.19 -5.96
N GLY A 43 1.09 -3.23 -6.53
CA GLY A 43 2.32 -3.02 -5.78
C GLY A 43 2.51 -4.13 -4.74
N ALA A 44 2.27 -5.39 -5.14
CA ALA A 44 2.19 -6.53 -4.24
C ALA A 44 3.49 -6.78 -3.44
N GLY A 45 4.62 -6.30 -3.94
CA GLY A 45 5.91 -6.45 -3.28
C GLY A 45 6.20 -7.92 -2.95
N THR A 46 6.49 -8.19 -1.70
CA THR A 46 6.72 -9.57 -1.20
C THR A 46 5.44 -10.33 -0.88
N GLY A 47 4.24 -9.77 -1.16
CA GLY A 47 2.95 -10.42 -0.90
C GLY A 47 2.44 -10.26 0.54
N SER A 48 2.81 -9.20 1.23
CA SER A 48 2.39 -8.96 2.62
C SER A 48 0.87 -8.84 2.79
N MET A 49 0.16 -8.29 1.77
CA MET A 49 -1.30 -8.21 1.79
C MET A 49 -1.93 -9.60 1.74
N PHE A 50 -1.39 -10.51 0.92
CA PHE A 50 -1.83 -11.90 0.89
C PHE A 50 -1.62 -12.58 2.24
N ARG A 51 -0.41 -12.51 2.82
CA ARG A 51 -0.12 -13.09 4.14
C ARG A 51 -0.97 -12.50 5.26
N PHE A 52 -1.41 -11.26 5.11
CA PHE A 52 -2.32 -10.61 6.06
C PHE A 52 -3.76 -11.11 5.92
N LEU A 53 -4.29 -11.14 4.69
CA LEU A 53 -5.72 -11.35 4.45
C LEU A 53 -6.09 -12.84 4.29
N ALA A 54 -5.20 -13.67 3.74
CA ALA A 54 -5.46 -15.08 3.47
C ALA A 54 -6.00 -15.85 4.69
N PRO A 55 -5.48 -15.70 5.92
CA PRO A 55 -6.01 -16.44 7.07
C PRO A 55 -7.50 -16.23 7.39
N PHE A 56 -8.12 -15.22 6.79
CA PHE A 56 -9.51 -14.85 7.05
C PHE A 56 -10.47 -15.19 5.88
N ILE A 57 -9.97 -15.76 4.78
CA ILE A 57 -10.76 -16.02 3.58
C ILE A 57 -10.56 -17.45 3.07
N SER A 58 -11.44 -17.89 2.16
CA SER A 58 -11.30 -19.21 1.54
C SER A 58 -10.03 -19.31 0.69
N PRO A 59 -9.26 -20.43 0.77
CA PRO A 59 -8.12 -20.68 -0.08
C PRO A 59 -8.47 -20.86 -1.57
N GLU A 60 -9.75 -21.01 -1.90
CA GLU A 60 -10.22 -21.11 -3.29
C GLU A 60 -10.25 -19.76 -4.00
N VAL A 61 -10.24 -18.63 -3.28
CA VAL A 61 -10.23 -17.29 -3.86
C VAL A 61 -8.86 -17.03 -4.53
N PRO A 62 -8.81 -16.89 -5.86
CA PRO A 62 -7.56 -16.69 -6.58
C PRO A 62 -7.02 -15.27 -6.40
N TRP A 63 -5.69 -15.16 -6.45
CA TRP A 63 -4.96 -13.91 -6.36
C TRP A 63 -4.18 -13.61 -7.62
N SER A 64 -4.15 -12.33 -8.00
CA SER A 64 -3.30 -11.80 -9.05
C SER A 64 -2.46 -10.66 -8.49
N PHE A 65 -1.15 -10.87 -8.40
CA PHE A 65 -0.19 -9.87 -7.95
C PHE A 65 0.35 -9.09 -9.14
N TYR A 66 0.43 -7.78 -8.99
CA TYR A 66 0.94 -6.86 -9.99
C TYR A 66 2.03 -5.99 -9.37
N ASP A 67 3.25 -6.07 -9.92
CA ASP A 67 4.40 -5.26 -9.46
C ASP A 67 5.40 -5.06 -10.59
N SER A 68 6.19 -4.01 -10.54
CA SER A 68 7.27 -3.74 -11.51
C SER A 68 8.48 -4.65 -11.31
N VAL A 69 8.62 -5.24 -10.13
CA VAL A 69 9.75 -6.07 -9.71
C VAL A 69 9.27 -7.49 -9.37
N ALA A 70 10.01 -8.49 -9.83
CA ALA A 70 9.85 -9.85 -9.31
C ALA A 70 10.66 -9.97 -8.01
N TYR A 71 9.97 -10.14 -6.88
CA TYR A 71 10.65 -10.31 -5.60
C TYR A 71 11.16 -11.74 -5.41
N PRO A 72 12.27 -11.93 -4.67
CA PRO A 72 12.75 -13.26 -4.26
C PRO A 72 11.63 -14.01 -3.52
N GLY A 73 11.39 -15.26 -3.92
CA GLY A 73 10.31 -16.06 -3.38
C GLY A 73 9.00 -15.98 -4.17
N ALA A 74 8.94 -15.18 -5.24
CA ALA A 74 7.86 -15.29 -6.21
C ALA A 74 7.87 -16.71 -6.84
N GLY A 75 6.71 -17.31 -6.99
CA GLY A 75 6.58 -18.70 -7.47
C GLY A 75 6.51 -19.72 -6.32
N ASP A 76 7.13 -20.89 -6.51
CA ASP A 76 6.99 -22.04 -5.59
C ASP A 76 7.58 -21.83 -4.20
N ALA A 77 8.57 -20.94 -4.07
CA ALA A 77 9.19 -20.59 -2.78
C ALA A 77 8.45 -19.48 -1.99
N PHE A 78 7.31 -19.01 -2.52
CA PHE A 78 6.52 -17.99 -1.88
C PHE A 78 5.90 -18.48 -0.55
N ASP A 79 6.18 -17.77 0.54
CA ASP A 79 5.67 -18.08 1.87
C ASP A 79 4.15 -17.91 1.93
N ARG A 80 3.45 -19.01 2.16
CA ARG A 80 1.99 -19.09 2.23
C ARG A 80 1.54 -19.38 3.64
N PRO A 81 0.54 -18.67 4.15
CA PRO A 81 -0.10 -19.06 5.41
C PRO A 81 -0.66 -20.48 5.35
N GLY A 82 -0.63 -21.17 6.48
CA GLY A 82 -1.19 -22.52 6.58
C GLY A 82 -2.63 -22.60 6.08
N GLY A 83 -2.95 -23.64 5.31
CA GLY A 83 -4.24 -23.81 4.64
C GLY A 83 -4.34 -23.14 3.27
N HIS A 84 -3.34 -22.36 2.84
CA HIS A 84 -3.31 -21.65 1.55
C HIS A 84 -2.27 -22.19 0.56
N GLU A 85 -1.75 -23.38 0.79
CA GLU A 85 -0.74 -24.00 -0.06
C GLU A 85 -1.22 -24.19 -1.50
N GLN A 86 -2.53 -24.41 -1.68
CA GLN A 86 -3.17 -24.64 -2.98
C GLN A 86 -3.83 -23.38 -3.57
N THR A 87 -3.79 -22.24 -2.87
CA THR A 87 -4.37 -20.99 -3.39
C THR A 87 -3.70 -20.64 -4.72
N ARG A 88 -4.51 -20.39 -5.75
CA ARG A 88 -4.01 -19.96 -7.07
C ARG A 88 -3.49 -18.54 -7.00
N ILE A 89 -2.21 -18.36 -7.27
CA ILE A 89 -1.55 -17.05 -7.32
C ILE A 89 -0.92 -16.87 -8.69
N SER A 90 -1.23 -15.78 -9.37
CA SER A 90 -0.53 -15.34 -10.58
C SER A 90 0.34 -14.13 -10.27
N TRP A 91 1.58 -14.14 -10.74
CA TRP A 91 2.52 -13.02 -10.66
C TRP A 91 2.59 -12.35 -12.01
N ASN A 92 2.26 -11.05 -12.04
CA ASN A 92 2.23 -10.26 -13.26
C ASN A 92 3.23 -9.11 -13.11
N ARG A 93 4.29 -9.15 -13.91
CA ARG A 93 5.22 -8.01 -13.97
C ARG A 93 4.61 -6.91 -14.83
N ILE A 94 4.44 -5.72 -14.26
CA ILE A 94 3.80 -4.59 -14.92
C ILE A 94 4.38 -3.27 -14.39
N ASP A 95 4.50 -2.29 -15.24
CA ASP A 95 4.78 -0.92 -14.84
C ASP A 95 3.46 -0.17 -14.58
N LEU A 96 3.02 -0.17 -13.32
CA LEU A 96 1.78 0.48 -12.90
C LEU A 96 1.75 2.00 -13.13
N ALA A 97 2.90 2.64 -13.34
CA ALA A 97 2.94 4.07 -13.68
C ALA A 97 2.38 4.32 -15.09
N HIS A 98 2.62 3.41 -16.02
CA HIS A 98 2.32 3.57 -17.44
C HIS A 98 1.25 2.61 -17.96
N GLU A 99 1.04 1.49 -17.28
CA GLU A 99 0.13 0.44 -17.69
C GLU A 99 -1.09 0.37 -16.75
N THR A 100 -2.22 -0.06 -17.27
CA THR A 100 -3.47 -0.18 -16.54
C THR A 100 -3.86 -1.64 -16.39
N VAL A 101 -4.20 -2.05 -15.16
CA VAL A 101 -4.77 -3.38 -14.89
C VAL A 101 -6.28 -3.33 -15.11
N ALA A 102 -6.79 -4.20 -15.99
CA ALA A 102 -8.23 -4.35 -16.17
C ALA A 102 -8.81 -5.22 -15.04
N TYR A 103 -9.90 -4.79 -14.48
CA TYR A 103 -10.61 -5.53 -13.43
C TYR A 103 -11.86 -6.20 -14.01
N ALA A 104 -12.10 -7.44 -13.61
CA ALA A 104 -13.38 -8.10 -13.87
C ALA A 104 -14.41 -7.71 -12.80
N PRO A 105 -15.70 -7.87 -13.05
CA PRO A 105 -16.71 -7.78 -11.99
C PRO A 105 -16.38 -8.68 -10.81
N ARG A 106 -16.82 -8.29 -9.61
CA ARG A 106 -16.59 -9.04 -8.37
C ARG A 106 -15.11 -9.19 -7.99
N THR A 107 -14.27 -8.27 -8.45
CA THR A 107 -12.87 -8.19 -8.04
C THR A 107 -12.72 -7.33 -6.79
N LYS A 108 -11.92 -7.79 -5.84
CA LYS A 108 -11.35 -6.97 -4.77
C LYS A 108 -9.97 -6.50 -5.21
N VAL A 109 -9.81 -5.20 -5.35
CA VAL A 109 -8.51 -4.60 -5.61
C VAL A 109 -7.91 -4.20 -4.27
N CYS A 110 -6.70 -4.66 -4.00
CA CYS A 110 -5.91 -4.28 -2.84
C CYS A 110 -4.74 -3.39 -3.26
N ALA A 111 -4.38 -2.44 -2.39
CA ALA A 111 -3.17 -1.63 -2.52
C ALA A 111 -2.67 -1.28 -1.11
N SER A 112 -1.43 -1.63 -0.78
CA SER A 112 -0.86 -1.41 0.56
C SER A 112 0.41 -0.59 0.48
N ALA A 113 0.47 0.55 1.19
CA ALA A 113 1.61 1.48 1.15
C ALA A 113 2.00 1.86 -0.28
N PHE A 114 1.03 2.18 -1.11
CA PHE A 114 1.19 2.40 -2.54
C PHE A 114 0.65 3.75 -3.00
N LEU A 115 -0.50 4.21 -2.46
CA LEU A 115 -1.19 5.40 -2.99
C LEU A 115 -0.39 6.70 -2.83
N ASP A 116 0.43 6.80 -1.81
CA ASP A 116 1.28 7.97 -1.58
C ASP A 116 2.40 8.14 -2.63
N LEU A 117 2.63 7.13 -3.46
CA LEU A 117 3.65 7.14 -4.52
C LEU A 117 3.13 7.71 -5.83
N VAL A 118 1.80 7.76 -6.04
CA VAL A 118 1.19 8.05 -7.32
C VAL A 118 0.80 9.53 -7.45
N TYR A 119 0.64 9.99 -8.70
CA TYR A 119 0.23 11.36 -9.03
C TYR A 119 -1.29 11.43 -9.33
N GLU A 120 -1.83 12.64 -9.38
CA GLU A 120 -3.26 12.93 -9.48
C GLU A 120 -3.94 12.23 -10.67
N ASN A 121 -3.44 12.40 -11.88
CA ASN A 121 -4.03 11.77 -13.07
C ASN A 121 -4.00 10.24 -13.03
N TRP A 122 -3.06 9.65 -12.26
CA TRP A 122 -3.05 8.21 -12.03
C TRP A 122 -4.27 7.80 -11.19
N LEU A 123 -4.54 8.54 -10.10
CA LEU A 123 -5.71 8.27 -9.24
C LEU A 123 -7.04 8.46 -9.99
N GLU A 124 -7.14 9.47 -10.85
CA GLU A 124 -8.32 9.69 -11.69
C GLU A 124 -8.60 8.51 -12.64
N ARG A 125 -7.54 8.03 -13.34
CA ARG A 125 -7.64 6.84 -14.19
C ARG A 125 -7.98 5.59 -13.39
N PHE A 126 -7.35 5.43 -12.23
CA PHE A 126 -7.59 4.30 -11.34
C PHE A 126 -9.03 4.27 -10.83
N ALA A 127 -9.55 5.39 -10.31
CA ALA A 127 -10.93 5.51 -9.86
C ALA A 127 -11.94 5.27 -10.99
N THR A 128 -11.62 5.74 -12.21
CA THR A 128 -12.46 5.51 -13.40
C THR A 128 -12.50 4.03 -13.77
N ASN A 129 -11.35 3.35 -13.74
CA ASN A 129 -11.26 1.93 -14.04
C ASN A 129 -11.97 1.06 -12.99
N LEU A 130 -11.81 1.39 -11.71
CA LEU A 130 -12.56 0.74 -10.61
C LEU A 130 -14.07 0.87 -10.83
N SER A 131 -14.55 2.09 -11.09
CA SER A 131 -15.97 2.38 -11.30
C SER A 131 -16.54 1.64 -12.52
N ALA A 132 -15.82 1.62 -13.64
CA ALA A 132 -16.25 0.93 -14.85
C ALA A 132 -16.44 -0.58 -14.68
N SER A 133 -15.66 -1.19 -13.78
CA SER A 133 -15.73 -2.62 -13.50
C SER A 133 -16.65 -3.00 -12.32
N GLY A 134 -17.03 -2.02 -11.48
CA GLY A 134 -17.71 -2.26 -10.22
C GLY A 134 -16.83 -3.00 -9.20
N ALA A 135 -15.51 -2.96 -9.35
CA ALA A 135 -14.57 -3.59 -8.42
C ALA A 135 -14.57 -2.85 -7.07
N MET A 136 -14.39 -3.58 -5.99
CA MET A 136 -14.24 -3.00 -4.65
C MET A 136 -12.76 -2.72 -4.36
N LEU A 137 -12.47 -1.62 -3.68
CA LEU A 137 -11.11 -1.28 -3.23
C LEU A 137 -10.92 -1.59 -1.74
N TYR A 138 -9.74 -2.11 -1.39
CA TYR A 138 -9.21 -2.16 -0.04
C TYR A 138 -7.78 -1.60 -0.04
N SER A 139 -7.64 -0.33 0.29
CA SER A 139 -6.34 0.32 0.42
C SER A 139 -5.96 0.46 1.88
N THR A 140 -4.67 0.25 2.20
CA THR A 140 -4.16 0.31 3.56
C THR A 140 -2.80 0.99 3.62
N LEU A 141 -2.46 1.53 4.80
CA LEU A 141 -1.12 2.06 5.10
C LEU A 141 -0.71 3.21 4.16
N SER A 142 -1.67 4.04 3.76
CA SER A 142 -1.37 5.27 3.05
C SER A 142 -0.86 6.31 4.04
N VAL A 143 0.27 6.95 3.70
CA VAL A 143 0.84 8.01 4.53
C VAL A 143 -0.10 9.21 4.54
N ASP A 144 -0.33 9.80 5.72
CA ASP A 144 -1.15 11.01 5.91
C ASP A 144 -0.33 12.25 6.34
N GLY A 145 0.98 12.07 6.51
CA GLY A 145 1.93 13.12 6.86
C GLY A 145 2.06 13.39 8.36
N ARG A 146 1.30 12.69 9.21
CA ARG A 146 1.45 12.78 10.67
C ARG A 146 2.64 11.92 11.10
N HIS A 147 3.49 12.49 11.94
CA HIS A 147 4.63 11.80 12.55
C HIS A 147 4.84 12.35 13.94
N GLU A 148 5.01 11.47 14.92
CA GLU A 148 5.35 11.80 16.28
C GLU A 148 6.61 11.01 16.67
N LEU A 149 7.58 11.71 17.28
CA LEU A 149 8.82 11.12 17.78
C LEU A 149 8.86 11.22 19.31
N ASP A 150 9.19 10.12 19.96
CA ASP A 150 9.33 10.04 21.42
C ASP A 150 10.70 9.42 21.78
N PRO A 151 11.56 10.11 22.56
CA PRO A 151 11.39 11.46 23.07
C PRO A 151 11.43 12.54 21.99
N THR A 152 10.74 13.65 22.21
CA THR A 152 10.75 14.80 21.27
C THR A 152 12.08 15.55 21.31
N HIS A 153 12.50 16.09 20.16
CA HIS A 153 13.67 16.95 20.00
C HIS A 153 13.31 18.29 19.35
N ALA A 154 14.09 19.34 19.65
CA ALA A 154 13.83 20.70 19.12
C ALA A 154 13.86 20.77 17.58
N ASP A 155 14.61 19.91 16.93
CA ASP A 155 14.79 19.89 15.47
C ASP A 155 13.80 18.94 14.74
N ASP A 156 12.96 18.20 15.47
CA ASP A 156 12.05 17.19 14.87
C ASP A 156 11.18 17.80 13.78
N GLU A 157 10.57 18.96 14.04
CA GLU A 157 9.69 19.60 13.05
C GLU A 157 10.44 19.98 11.76
N ALA A 158 11.67 20.43 11.85
CA ALA A 158 12.47 20.79 10.68
C ALA A 158 12.81 19.55 9.84
N VAL A 159 13.18 18.45 10.50
CA VAL A 159 13.49 17.17 9.84
C VAL A 159 12.23 16.58 9.21
N LEU A 160 11.11 16.54 9.94
CA LEU A 160 9.84 16.01 9.45
C LEU A 160 9.24 16.87 8.33
N ALA A 161 9.41 18.20 8.35
CA ALA A 161 9.03 19.06 7.25
C ALA A 161 9.82 18.75 5.97
N SER A 162 11.14 18.53 6.08
CA SER A 162 11.99 18.11 4.97
C SER A 162 11.61 16.73 4.44
N PHE A 163 11.29 15.79 5.33
CA PHE A 163 10.78 14.46 4.96
C PHE A 163 9.45 14.53 4.21
N ARG A 164 8.48 15.33 4.69
CA ARG A 164 7.21 15.56 3.98
C ARG A 164 7.42 16.20 2.60
N ALA A 165 8.37 17.14 2.51
CA ALA A 165 8.74 17.71 1.21
C ALA A 165 9.31 16.67 0.25
N HIS A 166 10.13 15.74 0.73
CA HIS A 166 10.62 14.60 -0.05
C HIS A 166 9.47 13.72 -0.56
N GLN A 167 8.48 13.42 0.28
CA GLN A 167 7.32 12.59 -0.09
C GLN A 167 6.46 13.20 -1.20
N THR A 168 6.45 14.53 -1.35
CA THR A 168 5.61 15.24 -2.32
C THR A 168 6.35 15.80 -3.52
N ARG A 169 7.68 15.72 -3.57
CA ARG A 169 8.50 16.34 -4.64
C ARG A 169 9.39 15.35 -5.38
N ILE A 170 9.74 14.24 -4.76
CA ILE A 170 10.64 13.28 -5.39
C ILE A 170 9.83 12.21 -6.13
N ASP A 171 10.02 12.18 -7.44
CA ASP A 171 9.45 11.15 -8.31
C ASP A 171 10.06 9.79 -7.98
N LYS A 172 9.20 8.86 -7.62
CA LYS A 172 9.54 7.46 -7.33
C LYS A 172 9.20 6.51 -8.48
N GLY A 173 9.01 7.06 -9.68
CA GLY A 173 8.68 6.33 -10.90
C GLY A 173 7.24 6.52 -11.36
N PHE A 174 6.44 7.32 -10.63
CA PHE A 174 5.04 7.63 -10.96
C PHE A 174 4.81 9.12 -11.29
N GLY A 175 5.86 9.92 -11.46
CA GLY A 175 5.75 11.38 -11.56
C GLY A 175 5.78 12.05 -10.18
N VAL A 176 5.34 13.31 -10.11
CA VAL A 176 5.28 14.05 -8.84
C VAL A 176 4.16 13.47 -7.97
N PRO A 177 4.48 12.85 -6.84
CA PRO A 177 3.50 12.13 -6.03
C PRO A 177 2.59 13.08 -5.25
N LEU A 178 1.36 12.66 -5.01
CA LEU A 178 0.45 13.35 -4.09
C LEU A 178 0.85 13.18 -2.62
N GLY A 179 1.64 12.15 -2.31
CA GLY A 179 2.09 11.89 -0.95
C GLY A 179 0.92 11.77 0.03
N PRO A 180 0.96 12.54 1.14
CA PRO A 180 -0.07 12.49 2.18
C PRO A 180 -1.49 12.86 1.74
N LEU A 181 -1.67 13.48 0.60
CA LEU A 181 -3.00 13.88 0.10
C LEU A 181 -3.68 12.80 -0.74
N ALA A 182 -2.96 11.76 -1.14
CA ALA A 182 -3.44 10.78 -2.10
C ALA A 182 -4.70 10.02 -1.62
N HIS A 183 -4.74 9.63 -0.35
CA HIS A 183 -5.88 8.88 0.21
C HIS A 183 -7.17 9.71 0.18
N ARG A 184 -7.12 10.99 0.58
CA ARG A 184 -8.29 11.89 0.56
C ARG A 184 -8.75 12.15 -0.85
N HIS A 185 -7.82 12.46 -1.75
CA HIS A 185 -8.14 12.70 -3.15
C HIS A 185 -8.82 11.49 -3.80
N LEU A 186 -8.31 10.27 -3.56
CA LEU A 186 -8.96 9.06 -4.04
C LEU A 186 -10.34 8.83 -3.41
N ALA A 187 -10.49 9.08 -2.11
CA ALA A 187 -11.78 8.95 -1.43
C ALA A 187 -12.85 9.86 -2.07
N ASP A 188 -12.51 11.11 -2.37
CA ASP A 188 -13.41 12.06 -3.02
C ASP A 188 -13.75 11.61 -4.45
N LEU A 189 -12.76 11.22 -5.26
CA LEU A 189 -12.98 10.67 -6.60
C LEU A 189 -13.92 9.46 -6.60
N LEU A 190 -13.80 8.57 -5.62
CA LEU A 190 -14.64 7.39 -5.52
C LEU A 190 -16.06 7.75 -5.06
N LYS A 191 -16.24 8.67 -4.11
CA LYS A 191 -17.55 9.19 -3.70
C LYS A 191 -18.30 9.82 -4.88
N ASP A 192 -17.61 10.63 -5.69
CA ASP A 192 -18.17 11.24 -6.89
C ASP A 192 -18.62 10.20 -7.93
N LYS A 193 -18.00 9.01 -7.91
CA LYS A 193 -18.38 7.87 -8.78
C LYS A 193 -19.41 6.93 -8.12
N GLY A 194 -19.99 7.31 -6.98
CA GLY A 194 -21.06 6.57 -6.31
C GLY A 194 -20.59 5.46 -5.39
N TYR A 195 -19.30 5.41 -5.02
CA TYR A 195 -18.83 4.47 -4.01
C TYR A 195 -19.21 4.92 -2.61
N GLU A 196 -19.59 3.97 -1.77
CA GLU A 196 -19.55 4.14 -0.32
C GLU A 196 -18.09 3.97 0.14
N VAL A 197 -17.52 5.03 0.72
CA VAL A 197 -16.13 5.05 1.19
C VAL A 197 -16.11 5.05 2.70
N GLN A 198 -15.38 4.11 3.27
CA GLN A 198 -15.12 4.02 4.70
C GLN A 198 -13.63 4.15 4.97
N GLU A 199 -13.27 4.91 5.98
CA GLU A 199 -11.89 5.23 6.34
C GLU A 199 -11.65 4.91 7.81
N ALA A 200 -10.43 4.49 8.13
CA ALA A 200 -9.96 4.24 9.49
C ALA A 200 -8.47 4.55 9.58
N ASP A 201 -8.03 4.97 10.75
CA ASP A 201 -6.61 5.16 11.04
C ASP A 201 -5.84 3.83 10.95
N SER A 202 -4.58 3.95 10.50
CA SER A 202 -3.65 2.83 10.42
C SER A 202 -2.26 3.25 10.90
N ASP A 203 -2.20 3.86 12.07
CA ASP A 203 -0.98 4.42 12.63
C ASP A 203 0.02 3.34 13.01
N TRP A 204 1.26 3.55 12.62
CA TRP A 204 2.36 2.73 13.10
C TRP A 204 2.78 3.16 14.50
N HIS A 205 2.79 2.22 15.42
CA HIS A 205 3.45 2.36 16.71
C HIS A 205 4.73 1.52 16.68
N LEU A 206 5.85 2.17 16.37
CA LEU A 206 7.12 1.50 16.18
C LEU A 206 7.90 1.43 17.51
N SER A 207 8.36 0.24 17.85
CA SER A 207 9.27 -0.02 18.95
C SER A 207 10.23 -1.13 18.53
N GLY A 208 11.46 -1.08 19.03
CA GLY A 208 12.51 -2.03 18.68
C GLY A 208 13.62 -1.40 17.83
N ALA A 209 14.86 -1.72 18.18
CA ALA A 209 16.03 -1.02 17.66
C ALA A 209 16.18 -1.11 16.14
N GLU A 210 15.95 -2.28 15.57
CA GLU A 210 16.20 -2.52 14.14
C GLU A 210 15.24 -1.73 13.24
N ILE A 211 13.93 -1.80 13.53
CA ILE A 211 12.94 -1.08 12.73
C ILE A 211 13.04 0.44 12.93
N LEU A 212 13.31 0.90 14.15
CA LEU A 212 13.53 2.32 14.43
C LEU A 212 14.78 2.84 13.72
N THR A 213 15.89 2.11 13.77
CA THR A 213 17.12 2.50 13.06
C THR A 213 16.88 2.61 11.57
N SER A 214 16.18 1.64 10.97
CA SER A 214 15.87 1.65 9.53
C SER A 214 14.91 2.78 9.17
N PHE A 215 13.87 3.01 9.97
CA PHE A 215 12.85 4.02 9.69
C PHE A 215 13.40 5.44 9.87
N ILE A 216 14.05 5.72 10.99
CA ILE A 216 14.67 7.04 11.27
C ILE A 216 15.80 7.32 10.30
N GLY A 217 16.60 6.29 9.95
CA GLY A 217 17.63 6.41 8.91
C GLY A 217 17.03 6.84 7.57
N GLY A 218 15.92 6.23 7.15
CA GLY A 218 15.20 6.63 5.93
C GLY A 218 14.63 8.05 5.99
N ILE A 219 14.11 8.49 7.13
CA ILE A 219 13.67 9.88 7.34
C ILE A 219 14.87 10.84 7.20
N ALA A 220 16.00 10.52 7.84
CA ALA A 220 17.19 11.36 7.80
C ALA A 220 17.77 11.47 6.38
N GLU A 221 17.89 10.36 5.65
CA GLU A 221 18.35 10.34 4.25
C GLU A 221 17.43 11.21 3.36
N ALA A 222 16.13 11.04 3.48
CA ALA A 222 15.14 11.80 2.73
C ALA A 222 15.20 13.31 3.07
N ALA A 223 15.38 13.66 4.34
CA ALA A 223 15.49 15.05 4.79
C ALA A 223 16.76 15.74 4.26
N LEU A 224 17.87 15.02 4.18
CA LEU A 224 19.14 15.56 3.67
C LEU A 224 19.08 16.00 2.20
N VAL A 225 18.19 15.43 1.40
CA VAL A 225 17.98 15.86 0.00
C VAL A 225 17.56 17.33 -0.08
N PHE A 226 16.84 17.84 0.92
CA PHE A 226 16.36 19.23 0.97
C PHE A 226 17.16 20.12 1.92
N ALA A 227 18.02 19.57 2.76
CA ALA A 227 18.87 20.32 3.67
C ALA A 227 20.09 20.96 2.98
N ASN A 228 20.47 20.48 1.80
CA ASN A 228 21.56 21.04 0.98
C ASN A 228 20.97 21.74 -0.26
N PRO A 229 20.71 23.07 -0.23
CA PRO A 229 20.23 23.80 -1.38
C PRO A 229 21.38 24.09 -2.35
N LYS A 230 21.94 23.09 -3.00
CA LYS A 230 22.99 23.22 -4.01
C LYS A 230 22.61 22.52 -5.31
N ASP A 231 21.33 22.60 -5.72
CA ASP A 231 20.94 22.36 -7.12
C ASP A 231 19.67 23.17 -7.45
#